data_d4dcbb61bccf94855b037afe3d88807b
#
_entry.id   d4dcbb61bccf94855b037afe3d88807b
#
_cell.length_a   1.000
_cell.length_b   1.000
_cell.length_c   1.000
_cell.angle_alpha   90.00
_cell.angle_beta   90.00
_cell.angle_gamma   90.00
#
_symmetry.space_group_name_H-M   'P 1'
#
loop_
_entity.id
_entity.type
_entity.pdbx_description
1 polymer ?
#
loop_
_entity_poly.entity_id
_entity_poly.type
_entity_poly.pdbx_seq_one_letter_code
_entity_poly.pdbx_strand_id
1 'polypeptide(L)'
;MSIIFSLIKKVTYALCESLFCWGRSSNPILYMTLLVKNEEELLEQNLIFHKQMGVDGFIVTDNNSTDHTPDILRKYKELGWIKEIIQEPATDYRQKKWVDRMVWCAKTVFHADWVINADADEFWYAPSGNLKSGLKHVSDNVIKCAIRNMYPEEGKSFREWKYVVDPVTNTDKYDLSPYSLFGRQIPKVMHRTRGYIQISMGNHKVAMFPKRSGKSDIRIYPVSYTHLTLPTKSR
;
A
#
# COMPACT_ATOMS: atom_id res chain seq x y z
N MET A 1 -28.93 1.16 -8.11
CA MET A 1 -28.81 2.45 -8.83
C MET A 1 -27.65 3.32 -8.32
N SER A 2 -27.31 3.36 -7.02
CA SER A 2 -26.25 4.23 -6.46
C SER A 2 -24.81 3.89 -6.87
N ILE A 3 -24.44 2.60 -7.00
CA ILE A 3 -23.05 2.17 -7.31
C ILE A 3 -22.65 2.54 -8.74
N ILE A 4 -23.54 2.29 -9.71
CA ILE A 4 -23.30 2.61 -11.13
C ILE A 4 -23.14 4.13 -11.30
N PHE A 5 -23.98 4.92 -10.66
CA PHE A 5 -23.91 6.37 -10.72
C PHE A 5 -22.62 6.92 -10.09
N SER A 6 -22.17 6.33 -9.00
CA SER A 6 -20.87 6.66 -8.39
C SER A 6 -19.69 6.34 -9.32
N LEU A 7 -19.73 5.19 -9.99
CA LEU A 7 -18.68 4.80 -10.94
C LEU A 7 -18.65 5.72 -12.15
N ILE A 8 -19.82 6.06 -12.72
CA ILE A 8 -19.91 7.01 -13.85
C ILE A 8 -19.28 8.35 -13.48
N LYS A 9 -19.60 8.91 -12.31
CA LYS A 9 -18.99 10.16 -11.83
C LYS A 9 -17.46 10.07 -11.77
N LYS A 10 -16.92 8.97 -11.24
CA LYS A 10 -15.47 8.76 -11.14
C LYS A 10 -14.80 8.68 -12.51
N VAL A 11 -15.42 7.98 -13.46
CA VAL A 11 -14.92 7.87 -14.84
C VAL A 11 -14.96 9.22 -15.53
N THR A 12 -16.07 9.94 -15.45
CA THR A 12 -16.20 11.29 -16.03
C THR A 12 -15.14 12.23 -15.45
N TYR A 13 -14.93 12.22 -14.15
CA TYR A 13 -13.91 13.02 -13.49
C TYR A 13 -12.49 12.68 -14.01
N ALA A 14 -12.16 11.40 -14.12
CA ALA A 14 -10.87 10.96 -14.65
C ALA A 14 -10.66 11.37 -16.13
N LEU A 15 -11.71 11.32 -16.94
CA LEU A 15 -11.68 11.80 -18.34
C LEU A 15 -11.45 13.31 -18.39
N CYS A 16 -12.19 14.10 -17.63
CA CYS A 16 -11.98 15.55 -17.56
C CYS A 16 -10.56 15.90 -17.14
N GLU A 17 -10.01 15.25 -16.13
CA GLU A 17 -8.62 15.46 -15.70
C GLU A 17 -7.60 15.16 -16.81
N SER A 18 -7.88 14.21 -17.70
CA SER A 18 -6.98 13.85 -18.79
C SER A 18 -6.88 14.93 -19.88
N LEU A 19 -7.91 15.76 -20.02
CA LEU A 19 -7.97 16.85 -21.00
C LEU A 19 -7.14 18.07 -20.60
N PHE A 20 -6.84 18.23 -19.33
CA PHE A 20 -6.05 19.36 -18.84
C PHE A 20 -4.58 18.97 -18.70
N CYS A 21 -3.69 19.64 -19.44
CA CYS A 21 -2.24 19.52 -19.28
C CYS A 21 -1.81 20.20 -17.98
N TRP A 22 -1.74 19.43 -16.90
CA TRP A 22 -1.16 19.92 -15.66
C TRP A 22 0.34 19.63 -15.65
N GLY A 23 1.12 20.63 -15.29
CA GLY A 23 2.57 20.49 -15.13
C GLY A 23 2.90 19.34 -14.15
N ARG A 24 4.01 18.65 -14.40
CA ARG A 24 4.55 17.68 -13.42
C ARG A 24 5.14 18.46 -12.27
N SER A 25 4.77 18.11 -11.05
CA SER A 25 5.41 18.69 -9.86
C SER A 25 6.87 18.29 -9.82
N SER A 26 7.75 19.27 -9.60
CA SER A 26 9.19 19.02 -9.36
C SER A 26 9.42 18.30 -8.01
N ASN A 27 8.46 18.42 -7.09
CA ASN A 27 8.47 17.71 -5.81
C ASN A 27 7.08 17.07 -5.59
N PRO A 28 6.85 15.84 -6.08
CA PRO A 28 5.54 15.19 -5.98
C PRO A 28 5.17 14.91 -4.54
N ILE A 29 3.90 15.13 -4.20
CA ILE A 29 3.32 14.83 -2.89
C ILE A 29 2.91 13.35 -2.89
N LEU A 30 3.53 12.55 -2.01
CA LEU A 30 3.29 11.12 -1.85
C LEU A 30 2.54 10.85 -0.54
N TYR A 31 1.35 10.27 -0.65
CA TYR A 31 0.58 9.80 0.51
C TYR A 31 0.58 8.28 0.58
N MET A 32 0.47 7.75 1.81
CA MET A 32 0.25 6.33 2.05
C MET A 32 -1.11 6.14 2.73
N THR A 33 -1.89 5.20 2.23
CA THR A 33 -3.13 4.77 2.88
C THR A 33 -2.90 3.45 3.60
N LEU A 34 -3.38 3.34 4.82
CA LEU A 34 -3.27 2.15 5.66
C LEU A 34 -4.66 1.72 6.15
N LEU A 35 -4.98 0.45 6.00
CA LEU A 35 -6.12 -0.17 6.64
C LEU A 35 -5.60 -1.01 7.80
N VAL A 36 -6.01 -0.66 9.02
CA VAL A 36 -5.48 -1.28 10.25
C VAL A 36 -6.58 -1.89 11.10
N LYS A 37 -6.21 -2.96 11.81
CA LYS A 37 -7.01 -3.58 12.85
C LYS A 37 -6.10 -4.36 13.79
N ASN A 38 -5.93 -3.89 15.02
CA ASN A 38 -5.06 -4.50 16.04
C ASN A 38 -3.61 -4.66 15.53
N GLU A 39 -2.98 -3.54 15.19
CA GLU A 39 -1.64 -3.47 14.62
C GLU A 39 -0.64 -2.75 15.56
N GLU A 40 -0.86 -2.80 16.88
CA GLU A 40 -0.04 -2.10 17.87
C GLU A 40 1.45 -2.43 17.80
N GLU A 41 1.80 -3.66 17.39
CA GLU A 41 3.20 -4.11 17.30
C GLU A 41 3.95 -3.51 16.11
N LEU A 42 3.26 -3.26 14.99
CA LEU A 42 3.89 -2.91 13.70
C LEU A 42 3.63 -1.47 13.27
N LEU A 43 2.48 -0.90 13.61
CA LEU A 43 2.00 0.36 13.07
C LEU A 43 2.98 1.53 13.31
N GLU A 44 3.52 1.65 14.52
CA GLU A 44 4.45 2.74 14.84
C GLU A 44 5.72 2.68 13.99
N GLN A 45 6.30 1.49 13.85
CA GLN A 45 7.47 1.25 13.04
C GLN A 45 7.21 1.49 11.56
N ASN A 46 6.03 1.09 11.08
CA ASN A 46 5.60 1.32 9.70
C ASN A 46 5.53 2.82 9.39
N LEU A 47 4.88 3.60 10.26
CA LEU A 47 4.78 5.06 10.11
C LEU A 47 6.15 5.74 10.11
N ILE A 48 7.03 5.39 11.05
CA ILE A 48 8.38 5.96 11.16
C ILE A 48 9.19 5.63 9.90
N PHE A 49 9.21 4.37 9.51
CA PHE A 49 9.97 3.90 8.34
C PHE A 49 9.53 4.63 7.06
N HIS A 50 8.24 4.66 6.79
CA HIS A 50 7.75 5.29 5.57
C HIS A 50 7.86 6.81 5.58
N LYS A 51 7.81 7.44 6.74
CA LYS A 51 8.13 8.86 6.87
C LYS A 51 9.58 9.15 6.48
N GLN A 52 10.52 8.30 6.91
CA GLN A 52 11.92 8.38 6.52
C GLN A 52 12.13 8.08 5.03
N MET A 53 11.32 7.16 4.45
CA MET A 53 11.31 6.86 3.02
C MET A 53 10.65 7.95 2.16
N GLY A 54 10.26 9.10 2.73
CA GLY A 54 9.79 10.26 1.99
C GLY A 54 8.27 10.34 1.78
N VAL A 55 7.47 9.57 2.53
CA VAL A 55 6.01 9.73 2.56
C VAL A 55 5.66 11.05 3.24
N ASP A 56 4.88 11.90 2.57
CA ASP A 56 4.52 13.23 3.06
C ASP A 56 3.40 13.16 4.11
N GLY A 57 2.47 12.22 3.98
CA GLY A 57 1.36 12.04 4.92
C GLY A 57 0.68 10.70 4.81
N PHE A 58 -0.05 10.35 5.87
CA PHE A 58 -0.78 9.09 5.97
C PHE A 58 -2.29 9.37 6.08
N ILE A 59 -3.09 8.49 5.50
CA ILE A 59 -4.55 8.41 5.70
C ILE A 59 -4.83 7.00 6.16
N VAL A 60 -5.44 6.87 7.33
CA VAL A 60 -5.61 5.57 7.97
C VAL A 60 -7.08 5.27 8.19
N THR A 61 -7.53 4.07 7.84
CA THR A 61 -8.81 3.54 8.27
C THR A 61 -8.58 2.53 9.38
N ASP A 62 -9.12 2.80 10.56
CA ASP A 62 -9.14 1.88 11.69
C ASP A 62 -10.46 1.10 11.70
N ASN A 63 -10.37 -0.22 11.56
CA ASN A 63 -11.52 -1.11 11.57
C ASN A 63 -11.73 -1.72 12.97
N ASN A 64 -12.18 -0.89 13.92
CA ASN A 64 -12.49 -1.30 15.29
C ASN A 64 -11.32 -2.01 16.00
N SER A 65 -10.15 -1.40 16.04
CA SER A 65 -9.05 -1.89 16.87
C SER A 65 -9.40 -1.81 18.35
N THR A 66 -9.00 -2.83 19.11
CA THR A 66 -9.28 -3.00 20.55
C THR A 66 -8.01 -3.03 21.40
N ASP A 67 -6.85 -2.98 20.74
CA ASP A 67 -5.51 -2.88 21.33
C ASP A 67 -5.06 -1.41 21.41
N HIS A 68 -3.76 -1.14 21.52
CA HIS A 68 -3.20 0.21 21.56
C HIS A 68 -3.06 0.89 20.18
N THR A 69 -3.56 0.28 19.10
CA THR A 69 -3.56 0.89 17.75
C THR A 69 -4.18 2.31 17.74
N PRO A 70 -5.37 2.56 18.38
CA PRO A 70 -5.95 3.90 18.41
C PRO A 70 -5.09 4.96 19.11
N ASP A 71 -4.30 4.57 20.12
CA ASP A 71 -3.40 5.49 20.83
C ASP A 71 -2.22 5.90 19.93
N ILE A 72 -1.66 4.94 19.18
CA ILE A 72 -0.61 5.20 18.19
C ILE A 72 -1.15 6.14 17.11
N LEU A 73 -2.35 5.87 16.58
CA LEU A 73 -2.97 6.71 15.56
C LEU A 73 -3.15 8.15 16.05
N ARG A 74 -3.62 8.36 17.29
CA ARG A 74 -3.81 9.67 17.89
C ARG A 74 -2.48 10.42 18.02
N LYS A 75 -1.45 9.78 18.57
CA LYS A 75 -0.09 10.31 18.67
C LYS A 75 0.43 10.85 17.34
N TYR A 76 0.34 10.08 16.27
CA TYR A 76 0.86 10.47 14.95
C TYR A 76 -0.06 11.44 14.20
N LYS A 77 -1.34 11.52 14.56
CA LYS A 77 -2.25 12.58 14.13
C LYS A 77 -1.86 13.93 14.75
N GLU A 78 -1.57 13.97 16.03
CA GLU A 78 -1.10 15.17 16.76
C GLU A 78 0.26 15.67 16.22
N LEU A 79 1.15 14.76 15.87
CA LEU A 79 2.43 15.08 15.19
C LEU A 79 2.23 15.55 13.74
N GLY A 80 1.02 15.53 13.21
CA GLY A 80 0.70 15.96 11.85
C GLY A 80 1.18 15.00 10.75
N TRP A 81 1.63 13.80 11.09
CA TRP A 81 2.01 12.79 10.09
C TRP A 81 0.77 12.12 9.50
N ILE A 82 -0.16 11.69 10.35
CA ILE A 82 -1.47 11.19 9.89
C ILE A 82 -2.35 12.41 9.63
N LYS A 83 -2.85 12.51 8.41
CA LYS A 83 -3.70 13.61 7.97
C LYS A 83 -5.17 13.33 8.22
N GLU A 84 -5.57 12.06 8.16
CA GLU A 84 -6.95 11.65 8.40
C GLU A 84 -6.98 10.26 9.05
N ILE A 85 -7.83 10.11 10.06
CA ILE A 85 -8.19 8.83 10.67
C ILE A 85 -9.67 8.59 10.40
N ILE A 86 -10.00 7.52 9.73
CA ILE A 86 -11.36 7.13 9.40
C ILE A 86 -11.74 5.95 10.26
N GLN A 87 -12.70 6.13 11.17
CA GLN A 87 -13.25 5.04 11.96
C GLN A 87 -14.23 4.24 11.11
N GLU A 88 -14.02 2.93 11.01
CA GLU A 88 -14.87 2.04 10.24
C GLU A 88 -15.52 0.99 11.16
N PRO A 89 -16.78 1.20 11.56
CA PRO A 89 -17.48 0.32 12.50
C PRO A 89 -17.99 -0.98 11.85
N ALA A 90 -17.93 -1.10 10.52
CA ALA A 90 -18.47 -2.25 9.83
C ALA A 90 -17.68 -3.52 10.17
N THR A 91 -18.39 -4.60 10.47
CA THR A 91 -17.82 -5.92 10.76
C THR A 91 -17.62 -6.76 9.50
N ASP A 92 -18.31 -6.43 8.41
CA ASP A 92 -18.12 -7.05 7.11
C ASP A 92 -16.91 -6.43 6.39
N TYR A 93 -15.96 -7.29 6.02
CA TYR A 93 -14.70 -6.84 5.44
C TYR A 93 -14.86 -6.31 4.01
N ARG A 94 -14.89 -4.98 3.86
CA ARG A 94 -15.05 -4.27 2.58
C ARG A 94 -13.78 -3.51 2.18
N GLN A 95 -12.63 -4.16 2.24
CA GLN A 95 -11.31 -3.55 2.00
C GLN A 95 -11.30 -2.59 0.81
N LYS A 96 -11.76 -3.05 -0.36
CA LYS A 96 -11.77 -2.22 -1.57
C LYS A 96 -12.49 -0.88 -1.38
N LYS A 97 -13.66 -0.87 -0.74
CA LYS A 97 -14.46 0.34 -0.51
C LYS A 97 -13.73 1.31 0.43
N TRP A 98 -13.09 0.77 1.46
CA TRP A 98 -12.39 1.57 2.45
C TRP A 98 -11.11 2.17 1.88
N VAL A 99 -10.33 1.38 1.12
CA VAL A 99 -9.14 1.89 0.43
C VAL A 99 -9.52 2.91 -0.64
N ASP A 100 -10.55 2.67 -1.45
CA ASP A 100 -11.06 3.66 -2.41
C ASP A 100 -11.40 5.00 -1.73
N ARG A 101 -12.05 4.96 -0.57
CA ARG A 101 -12.39 6.17 0.22
C ARG A 101 -11.13 6.94 0.63
N MET A 102 -10.10 6.24 1.11
CA MET A 102 -8.83 6.86 1.50
C MET A 102 -8.11 7.47 0.29
N VAL A 103 -8.08 6.80 -0.85
CA VAL A 103 -7.46 7.33 -2.09
C VAL A 103 -8.19 8.59 -2.57
N TRP A 104 -9.53 8.58 -2.53
CA TRP A 104 -10.29 9.79 -2.89
C TRP A 104 -10.05 10.93 -1.89
N CYS A 105 -9.92 10.65 -0.62
CA CYS A 105 -9.53 11.64 0.40
C CYS A 105 -8.13 12.21 0.09
N ALA A 106 -7.13 11.37 -0.16
CA ALA A 106 -5.79 11.79 -0.55
C ALA A 106 -5.82 12.73 -1.77
N LYS A 107 -6.63 12.36 -2.77
CA LYS A 107 -6.76 13.11 -4.02
C LYS A 107 -7.45 14.46 -3.84
N THR A 108 -8.62 14.48 -3.20
CA THR A 108 -9.53 15.64 -3.25
C THR A 108 -9.37 16.60 -2.08
N VAL A 109 -8.92 16.09 -0.94
CA VAL A 109 -8.74 16.92 0.29
C VAL A 109 -7.27 17.32 0.45
N PHE A 110 -6.36 16.38 0.24
CA PHE A 110 -4.93 16.61 0.50
C PHE A 110 -4.09 16.82 -0.77
N HIS A 111 -4.72 16.76 -1.94
CA HIS A 111 -4.08 17.04 -3.24
C HIS A 111 -2.80 16.24 -3.47
N ALA A 112 -2.77 14.99 -3.02
CA ALA A 112 -1.65 14.09 -3.25
C ALA A 112 -1.45 13.83 -4.76
N ASP A 113 -0.21 13.85 -5.22
CA ASP A 113 0.14 13.47 -6.59
C ASP A 113 0.19 11.96 -6.77
N TRP A 114 0.67 11.25 -5.75
CA TRP A 114 0.86 9.81 -5.73
C TRP A 114 0.32 9.20 -4.45
N VAL A 115 -0.14 7.95 -4.58
CA VAL A 115 -0.62 7.15 -3.45
C VAL A 115 -0.01 5.74 -3.48
N ILE A 116 0.38 5.28 -2.30
CA ILE A 116 0.67 3.90 -1.97
C ILE A 116 -0.47 3.39 -1.10
N ASN A 117 -1.05 2.25 -1.46
CA ASN A 117 -2.01 1.55 -0.59
C ASN A 117 -1.29 0.34 0.00
N ALA A 118 -1.02 0.36 1.29
CA ALA A 118 -0.26 -0.67 2.00
C ALA A 118 -1.06 -1.28 3.15
N ASP A 119 -0.67 -2.48 3.53
CA ASP A 119 -1.07 -3.09 4.78
C ASP A 119 -0.04 -2.68 5.87
N ALA A 120 -0.41 -2.72 7.16
CA ALA A 120 0.46 -2.22 8.24
C ALA A 120 1.76 -3.03 8.41
N ASP A 121 1.76 -4.27 7.93
CA ASP A 121 2.88 -5.19 7.95
C ASP A 121 3.80 -5.10 6.72
N GLU A 122 3.56 -4.17 5.80
CA GLU A 122 4.33 -4.01 4.57
C GLU A 122 5.29 -2.82 4.64
N PHE A 123 6.57 -3.09 4.40
CA PHE A 123 7.63 -2.08 4.34
C PHE A 123 8.06 -1.83 2.90
N TRP A 124 7.72 -0.67 2.37
CA TRP A 124 8.05 -0.24 1.00
C TRP A 124 9.41 0.44 0.98
N TYR A 125 10.40 -0.23 0.45
CA TYR A 125 11.79 0.20 0.44
C TYR A 125 12.24 0.62 -0.96
N ALA A 126 12.83 1.81 -1.04
CA ALA A 126 13.52 2.29 -2.23
C ALA A 126 15.04 2.24 -1.98
N PRO A 127 15.85 1.60 -2.84
CA PRO A 127 17.31 1.56 -2.69
C PRO A 127 17.97 2.95 -2.62
N SER A 128 17.33 3.95 -3.22
CA SER A 128 17.76 5.35 -3.15
C SER A 128 17.51 6.02 -1.80
N GLY A 129 16.90 5.35 -0.83
CA GLY A 129 16.46 5.91 0.45
C GLY A 129 15.22 6.81 0.38
N ASN A 130 14.61 6.98 -0.81
CA ASN A 130 13.43 7.82 -0.95
C ASN A 130 12.50 7.31 -2.04
N LEU A 131 11.26 6.98 -1.67
CA LEU A 131 10.22 6.47 -2.58
C LEU A 131 9.85 7.46 -3.70
N LYS A 132 10.13 8.75 -3.52
CA LYS A 132 9.84 9.80 -4.51
C LYS A 132 10.95 10.01 -5.53
N SER A 133 12.12 9.41 -5.36
CA SER A 133 13.30 9.72 -6.18
C SER A 133 13.08 9.52 -7.69
N GLY A 134 12.34 8.50 -8.08
CA GLY A 134 12.03 8.23 -9.49
C GLY A 134 10.77 8.92 -10.02
N LEU A 135 9.92 9.53 -9.15
CA LEU A 135 8.58 9.96 -9.53
C LEU A 135 8.54 11.26 -10.36
N LYS A 136 9.56 12.09 -10.28
CA LYS A 136 9.64 13.40 -10.98
C LYS A 136 9.62 13.27 -12.51
N HIS A 137 10.28 12.24 -13.02
CA HIS A 137 10.53 12.07 -14.46
C HIS A 137 9.75 10.92 -15.08
N VAL A 138 8.96 10.20 -14.29
CA VAL A 138 8.23 9.04 -14.74
C VAL A 138 7.06 9.42 -15.63
N SER A 139 7.03 8.87 -16.85
CA SER A 139 5.90 9.00 -17.77
C SER A 139 4.71 8.15 -17.36
N ASP A 140 4.98 7.09 -16.59
CA ASP A 140 3.99 6.15 -16.09
C ASP A 140 3.17 6.77 -14.97
N ASN A 141 1.95 6.30 -14.82
CA ASN A 141 1.06 6.72 -13.74
C ASN A 141 0.67 5.54 -12.83
N VAL A 142 1.15 4.36 -13.14
CA VAL A 142 1.10 3.15 -12.30
C VAL A 142 2.48 2.53 -12.26
N ILE A 143 3.02 2.33 -11.06
CA ILE A 143 4.32 1.70 -10.86
C ILE A 143 4.10 0.38 -10.13
N LYS A 144 4.57 -0.72 -10.72
CA LYS A 144 4.51 -2.05 -10.11
C LYS A 144 5.74 -2.25 -9.24
N CYS A 145 5.52 -2.59 -7.98
CA CYS A 145 6.54 -2.84 -6.96
C CYS A 145 6.50 -4.31 -6.55
N ALA A 146 7.65 -4.96 -6.59
CA ALA A 146 7.75 -6.39 -6.30
C ALA A 146 7.71 -6.64 -4.79
N ILE A 147 6.95 -7.64 -4.38
CA ILE A 147 6.98 -8.16 -3.01
C ILE A 147 8.15 -9.14 -2.89
N ARG A 148 8.89 -9.05 -1.79
CA ARG A 148 10.02 -9.90 -1.44
C ARG A 148 9.83 -10.40 -0.01
N ASN A 149 9.51 -11.67 0.14
CA ASN A 149 9.38 -12.26 1.46
C ASN A 149 10.74 -12.31 2.16
N MET A 150 10.74 -12.09 3.47
CA MET A 150 11.91 -12.27 4.30
C MET A 150 11.80 -13.60 5.06
N TYR A 151 12.94 -14.26 5.24
CA TYR A 151 12.99 -15.49 6.03
C TYR A 151 12.92 -15.15 7.52
N PRO A 152 11.91 -15.64 8.24
CA PRO A 152 11.81 -15.44 9.68
C PRO A 152 12.96 -16.16 10.39
N GLU A 153 13.78 -15.42 11.12
CA GLU A 153 14.86 -15.97 11.92
C GLU A 153 14.38 -16.19 13.36
N GLU A 154 14.45 -17.43 13.83
CA GLU A 154 13.99 -17.81 15.17
C GLU A 154 14.67 -16.98 16.27
N GLY A 155 13.89 -16.50 17.23
CA GLY A 155 14.37 -15.68 18.35
C GLY A 155 14.75 -14.24 17.99
N LYS A 156 14.55 -13.82 16.73
CA LYS A 156 14.83 -12.44 16.26
C LYS A 156 13.55 -11.67 15.96
N SER A 157 13.59 -10.37 16.27
CA SER A 157 12.58 -9.45 15.77
C SER A 157 12.70 -9.33 14.24
N PHE A 158 11.58 -9.02 13.54
CA PHE A 158 11.59 -8.77 12.11
C PHE A 158 12.60 -7.69 11.67
N ARG A 159 12.97 -6.78 12.55
CA ARG A 159 14.00 -5.74 12.32
C ARG A 159 15.40 -6.29 12.15
N GLU A 160 15.63 -7.51 12.62
CA GLU A 160 16.93 -8.19 12.61
C GLU A 160 17.06 -9.21 11.50
N TRP A 161 15.96 -9.46 10.73
CA TRP A 161 16.00 -10.41 9.62
C TRP A 161 16.85 -9.92 8.49
N LYS A 162 17.66 -10.82 7.95
CA LYS A 162 18.65 -10.49 6.93
C LYS A 162 18.41 -11.18 5.60
N TYR A 163 17.65 -12.26 5.59
CA TYR A 163 17.55 -13.12 4.41
C TYR A 163 16.26 -12.87 3.66
N VAL A 164 16.41 -12.52 2.38
CA VAL A 164 15.29 -12.43 1.44
C VAL A 164 15.09 -13.82 0.81
N VAL A 165 13.86 -14.26 0.75
CA VAL A 165 13.50 -15.54 0.15
C VAL A 165 13.34 -15.35 -1.35
N ASP A 166 14.09 -16.11 -2.13
CA ASP A 166 13.87 -16.22 -3.56
C ASP A 166 12.71 -17.20 -3.85
N PRO A 167 11.77 -16.82 -4.73
CA PRO A 167 10.69 -17.71 -5.12
C PRO A 167 11.23 -19.00 -5.75
N VAL A 168 10.77 -20.14 -5.26
CA VAL A 168 11.11 -21.45 -5.84
C VAL A 168 10.13 -21.80 -6.95
N THR A 169 10.64 -22.51 -7.96
CA THR A 169 9.87 -22.94 -9.11
C THR A 169 9.45 -24.41 -9.04
N ASN A 170 9.98 -25.17 -8.08
CA ASN A 170 9.66 -26.60 -7.93
C ASN A 170 8.36 -26.78 -7.13
N THR A 171 7.29 -27.08 -7.86
CA THR A 171 5.94 -27.27 -7.31
C THR A 171 5.77 -28.61 -6.59
N ASP A 172 6.65 -29.58 -6.80
CA ASP A 172 6.50 -30.93 -6.23
C ASP A 172 6.90 -30.97 -4.75
N LYS A 173 7.79 -30.06 -4.36
CA LYS A 173 8.41 -30.03 -3.05
C LYS A 173 7.84 -28.96 -2.12
N TYR A 174 7.31 -27.86 -2.68
CA TYR A 174 6.89 -26.69 -1.91
C TYR A 174 5.47 -26.26 -2.28
N ASP A 175 4.74 -25.73 -1.29
CA ASP A 175 3.53 -25.00 -1.57
C ASP A 175 3.88 -23.65 -2.19
N LEU A 176 3.48 -23.46 -3.45
CA LEU A 176 3.71 -22.22 -4.21
C LEU A 176 2.46 -21.32 -4.25
N SER A 177 1.52 -21.50 -3.35
CA SER A 177 0.39 -20.59 -3.21
C SER A 177 0.89 -19.14 -3.00
N PRO A 178 0.13 -18.12 -3.38
CA PRO A 178 0.50 -16.71 -3.14
C PRO A 178 0.73 -16.36 -1.68
N TYR A 179 0.26 -17.20 -0.77
CA TYR A 179 0.39 -17.02 0.69
C TYR A 179 1.56 -17.80 1.28
N SER A 180 2.29 -18.57 0.48
CA SER A 180 3.46 -19.30 0.97
C SER A 180 4.71 -18.40 0.97
N LEU A 181 5.63 -18.68 1.90
CA LEU A 181 6.92 -17.99 1.99
C LEU A 181 7.70 -18.05 0.67
N PHE A 182 7.64 -19.18 -0.03
CA PHE A 182 8.40 -19.46 -1.26
C PHE A 182 7.58 -19.18 -2.54
N GLY A 183 6.31 -18.80 -2.39
CA GLY A 183 5.44 -18.51 -3.52
C GLY A 183 5.80 -17.21 -4.24
N ARG A 184 5.54 -17.15 -5.54
CA ARG A 184 5.68 -15.92 -6.31
C ARG A 184 4.58 -14.94 -5.96
N GLN A 185 4.93 -13.89 -5.26
CA GLN A 185 4.00 -12.84 -4.86
C GLN A 185 3.55 -11.99 -6.05
N ILE A 186 2.27 -11.62 -6.04
CA ILE A 186 1.71 -10.68 -7.02
C ILE A 186 2.15 -9.27 -6.65
N PRO A 187 2.80 -8.51 -7.54
CA PRO A 187 3.24 -7.14 -7.23
C PRO A 187 2.07 -6.25 -6.81
N LYS A 188 2.30 -5.36 -5.85
CA LYS A 188 1.38 -4.25 -5.55
C LYS A 188 1.74 -3.01 -6.40
N VAL A 189 0.87 -2.01 -6.37
CA VAL A 189 1.04 -0.82 -7.18
C VAL A 189 1.04 0.45 -6.33
N MET A 190 1.96 1.37 -6.65
CA MET A 190 1.77 2.78 -6.36
C MET A 190 1.27 3.49 -7.61
N HIS A 191 0.46 4.52 -7.47
CA HIS A 191 -0.17 5.16 -8.60
C HIS A 191 -0.39 6.65 -8.40
N ARG A 192 -0.51 7.38 -9.52
CA ARG A 192 -0.95 8.78 -9.48
C ARG A 192 -2.41 8.84 -9.04
N THR A 193 -2.76 9.92 -8.37
CA THR A 193 -4.15 10.23 -8.02
C THR A 193 -4.93 10.75 -9.22
N ARG A 194 -4.25 11.47 -10.11
CA ARG A 194 -4.85 11.98 -11.34
C ARG A 194 -5.26 10.83 -12.27
N GLY A 195 -6.48 10.88 -12.76
CA GLY A 195 -7.07 9.81 -13.56
C GLY A 195 -7.50 8.58 -12.78
N TYR A 196 -7.38 8.58 -11.46
CA TYR A 196 -7.79 7.47 -10.61
C TYR A 196 -9.30 7.24 -10.65
N ILE A 197 -9.71 5.98 -10.78
CA ILE A 197 -11.11 5.54 -10.76
C ILE A 197 -11.37 4.65 -9.55
N GLN A 198 -10.64 3.54 -9.43
CA GLN A 198 -10.77 2.61 -8.29
C GLN A 198 -9.58 1.66 -8.17
N ILE A 199 -9.38 1.11 -6.96
CA ILE A 199 -8.38 0.07 -6.68
C ILE A 199 -9.01 -1.34 -6.71
N SER A 200 -8.22 -2.38 -6.98
CA SER A 200 -8.64 -3.77 -6.80
C SER A 200 -8.47 -4.24 -5.35
N MET A 201 -9.09 -5.35 -4.99
CA MET A 201 -8.76 -6.09 -3.77
C MET A 201 -7.27 -6.39 -3.72
N GLY A 202 -6.68 -6.34 -2.52
CA GLY A 202 -5.26 -6.60 -2.28
C GLY A 202 -4.30 -5.57 -2.89
N ASN A 203 -4.79 -4.44 -3.40
CA ASN A 203 -3.99 -3.33 -3.94
C ASN A 203 -3.06 -3.69 -5.12
N HIS A 204 -3.36 -4.80 -5.83
CA HIS A 204 -2.52 -5.31 -6.94
C HIS A 204 -2.76 -4.61 -8.27
N LYS A 205 -3.93 -4.01 -8.47
CA LYS A 205 -4.31 -3.34 -9.72
C LYS A 205 -5.09 -2.08 -9.43
N VAL A 206 -4.95 -1.09 -10.29
CA VAL A 206 -5.73 0.15 -10.28
C VAL A 206 -6.41 0.36 -11.62
N ALA A 207 -7.66 0.80 -11.59
CA ALA A 207 -8.36 1.35 -12.74
C ALA A 207 -8.14 2.86 -12.75
N MET A 208 -7.66 3.38 -13.89
CA MET A 208 -7.41 4.81 -14.09
C MET A 208 -7.35 5.15 -15.58
N PHE A 209 -7.47 6.42 -15.92
CA PHE A 209 -7.41 6.89 -17.31
C PHE A 209 -6.60 8.20 -17.42
N PRO A 210 -5.69 8.31 -18.41
CA PRO A 210 -5.12 7.20 -19.16
C PRO A 210 -4.29 6.30 -18.24
N LYS A 211 -4.05 5.05 -18.63
CA LYS A 211 -3.23 4.12 -17.85
C LYS A 211 -1.94 3.78 -18.56
N ARG A 212 -0.82 4.13 -17.95
CA ARG A 212 0.54 3.75 -18.36
C ARG A 212 1.22 3.09 -17.16
N SER A 213 1.75 1.91 -17.36
CA SER A 213 2.31 1.10 -16.26
C SER A 213 3.79 0.84 -16.47
N GLY A 214 4.59 1.18 -15.48
CA GLY A 214 6.02 0.89 -15.40
C GLY A 214 6.36 -0.06 -14.26
N LYS A 215 7.65 -0.37 -14.16
CA LYS A 215 8.27 -1.11 -13.05
C LYS A 215 9.24 -0.18 -12.34
N SER A 216 9.54 -0.50 -11.08
CA SER A 216 10.56 0.19 -10.30
C SER A 216 11.48 -0.82 -9.60
N ASP A 217 12.54 -0.30 -9.02
CA ASP A 217 13.42 -1.01 -8.09
C ASP A 217 12.90 -1.03 -6.65
N ILE A 218 11.77 -0.36 -6.37
CA ILE A 218 11.09 -0.39 -5.08
C ILE A 218 10.69 -1.84 -4.78
N ARG A 219 10.95 -2.27 -3.55
CA ARG A 219 10.61 -3.59 -3.01
C ARG A 219 9.69 -3.43 -1.82
N ILE A 220 8.80 -4.40 -1.65
CA ILE A 220 7.88 -4.48 -0.53
C ILE A 220 8.29 -5.70 0.30
N TYR A 221 8.57 -5.47 1.57
CA TYR A 221 8.95 -6.51 2.53
C TYR A 221 7.80 -6.69 3.53
N PRO A 222 6.97 -7.74 3.37
CA PRO A 222 5.98 -8.10 4.39
C PRO A 222 6.68 -8.74 5.58
N VAL A 223 6.21 -8.42 6.80
CA VAL A 223 6.78 -8.94 8.05
C VAL A 223 5.76 -9.67 8.93
N SER A 224 4.53 -9.86 8.44
CA SER A 224 3.51 -10.63 9.14
C SER A 224 3.75 -12.13 8.98
N TYR A 225 3.72 -12.84 10.10
CA TYR A 225 3.86 -14.30 10.16
C TYR A 225 2.55 -15.06 10.03
N THR A 226 1.42 -14.41 10.21
CA THR A 226 0.12 -15.07 10.30
C THR A 226 -0.30 -15.80 9.03
N HIS A 227 0.40 -15.52 7.91
CA HIS A 227 0.14 -16.12 6.60
C HIS A 227 1.31 -16.97 6.06
N LEU A 228 2.43 -17.02 6.77
CA LEU A 228 3.61 -17.77 6.36
C LEU A 228 3.63 -19.14 7.02
N THR A 229 2.78 -20.03 6.61
CA THR A 229 2.96 -21.45 6.95
C THR A 229 4.21 -21.96 6.23
N LEU A 230 5.18 -22.47 7.02
CA LEU A 230 6.28 -23.24 6.43
C LEU A 230 5.65 -24.44 5.71
N PRO A 231 5.94 -24.65 4.42
CA PRO A 231 5.33 -25.71 3.67
C PRO A 231 5.87 -27.05 4.13
N THR A 232 5.19 -27.69 5.06
CA THR A 232 5.36 -29.11 5.34
C THR A 232 4.30 -29.86 4.55
N LYS A 233 4.67 -30.44 3.39
CA LYS A 233 3.88 -31.56 2.89
C LYS A 233 4.00 -32.66 3.94
N SER A 234 2.91 -32.93 4.65
CA SER A 234 2.78 -34.17 5.41
C SER A 234 3.06 -35.34 4.47
N ARG A 235 3.97 -36.23 4.88
CA ARG A 235 4.24 -37.49 4.20
C ARG A 235 3.03 -38.38 4.20
#